data_efef0c0c23ad92e18cbf58ba747dca24
#
_entry.id   efef0c0c23ad92e18cbf58ba747dca24
#
_cell.length_a   1.000
_cell.length_b   1.000
_cell.length_c   1.000
_cell.angle_alpha   90.00
_cell.angle_beta   90.00
_cell.angle_gamma   90.00
#
_symmetry.space_group_name_H-M   'P 1'
#
loop_
_entity.id
_entity.type
_entity.pdbx_description
1 polymer ?
#
loop_
_entity_poly.entity_id
_entity_poly.type
_entity_poly.pdbx_seq_one_letter_code
_entity_poly.pdbx_strand_id
1 'polypeptide(L)'
;MTSAIKSIGVVGAGNMGSMMTLRFAELGLQVSVWDVVKKNVDEVMNYAKQDDAITGRVQGFYDIEKFTKSLEGKSERKVFMFSITHGHPADEVLRMIKPDLKKGDIVLDGGNENYRNTERRQRECEEIGVSWIGMGVSGGYQSARRGPSLSPGGDAKALELVMPFLESYAAHDPKTGAPCVKPMGPGGSGHYIKMVHNGIEGGMLSALAETWQYMHEGLAMEHGKIGDVFSKWGESGELRGNYLIKIGADMLHTKRTPHGDRKGEGASRDNGYVLDDVLDKVVQDDDNTEGTPYWCLMESAARHVSCPTLAAAHYLRVASGNRIERARVAKKMEMPMPKPIEGTRDHAVIIENLRQAVFCSFLASFCQGLELISRASKDEGWNVNLADCLQIWRAGCIIKSDYIADLLQPALAANNDLTNAKFVDAVSHELRQKFHSLKQVVMEGTMFDQYIPALSATLEYLKYEGGLGLPTQFMEAQMDYFGSHNYNKPGIPGEDPGPVHKGPHHYEWLPA
;
A
#
# COMPACT_ATOMS: atom_id res chain seq x y z
N MET A 1 28.28 -12.87 6.11
CA MET A 1 28.95 -12.99 4.78
C MET A 1 29.03 -11.58 4.20
N THR A 2 30.21 -11.14 3.78
CA THR A 2 30.35 -9.81 3.15
C THR A 2 29.65 -9.84 1.79
N SER A 3 28.72 -8.92 1.56
CA SER A 3 28.03 -8.76 0.27
C SER A 3 29.06 -8.63 -0.86
N ALA A 4 28.84 -9.34 -1.99
CA ALA A 4 29.66 -9.21 -3.19
C ALA A 4 29.55 -7.80 -3.82
N ILE A 5 28.53 -7.03 -3.45
CA ILE A 5 28.27 -5.67 -3.91
C ILE A 5 29.08 -4.70 -3.04
N LYS A 6 30.06 -4.02 -3.65
CA LYS A 6 30.93 -3.03 -2.98
C LYS A 6 30.57 -1.60 -3.39
N SER A 7 29.89 -1.42 -4.52
CA SER A 7 29.48 -0.13 -5.05
C SER A 7 28.08 -0.22 -5.65
N ILE A 8 27.36 0.89 -5.61
CA ILE A 8 26.00 1.01 -6.15
C ILE A 8 25.81 2.41 -6.76
N GLY A 9 25.11 2.47 -7.88
CA GLY A 9 24.66 3.71 -8.49
C GLY A 9 23.21 4.00 -8.11
N VAL A 10 22.93 5.14 -7.51
CA VAL A 10 21.56 5.57 -7.21
C VAL A 10 21.10 6.56 -8.26
N VAL A 11 20.00 6.24 -8.93
CA VAL A 11 19.32 7.10 -9.89
C VAL A 11 18.11 7.71 -9.21
N GLY A 12 18.10 9.04 -9.12
CA GLY A 12 17.10 9.81 -8.37
C GLY A 12 17.59 10.13 -6.95
N ALA A 13 17.70 11.41 -6.65
CA ALA A 13 18.13 11.96 -5.36
C ALA A 13 17.01 12.77 -4.69
N GLY A 14 15.76 12.45 -4.98
CA GLY A 14 14.59 12.98 -4.28
C GLY A 14 14.50 12.44 -2.84
N ASN A 15 13.34 12.62 -2.18
CA ASN A 15 13.17 12.24 -0.77
C ASN A 15 13.59 10.80 -0.44
N MET A 16 13.21 9.83 -1.28
CA MET A 16 13.56 8.42 -1.06
C MET A 16 15.02 8.14 -1.43
N GLY A 17 15.43 8.52 -2.64
CA GLY A 17 16.75 8.18 -3.16
C GLY A 17 17.90 8.84 -2.40
N SER A 18 17.73 10.05 -1.86
CA SER A 18 18.71 10.67 -0.97
C SER A 18 18.90 9.85 0.32
N MET A 19 17.80 9.40 0.93
CA MET A 19 17.85 8.57 2.15
C MET A 19 18.46 7.19 1.89
N MET A 20 18.16 6.57 0.73
CA MET A 20 18.80 5.34 0.29
C MET A 20 20.31 5.54 0.09
N THR A 21 20.73 6.61 -0.59
CA THR A 21 22.12 6.95 -0.81
C THR A 21 22.91 7.01 0.50
N LEU A 22 22.42 7.74 1.48
CA LEU A 22 23.05 7.85 2.79
C LEU A 22 23.10 6.49 3.50
N ARG A 23 22.01 5.73 3.46
CA ARG A 23 21.95 4.42 4.10
C ARG A 23 22.90 3.41 3.47
N PHE A 24 23.02 3.38 2.15
CA PHE A 24 23.97 2.48 1.47
C PHE A 24 25.43 2.81 1.81
N ALA A 25 25.75 4.10 1.96
CA ALA A 25 27.06 4.53 2.43
C ALA A 25 27.35 4.09 3.87
N GLU A 26 26.34 4.14 4.78
CA GLU A 26 26.44 3.61 6.14
C GLU A 26 26.63 2.10 6.19
N LEU A 27 26.03 1.37 5.24
CA LEU A 27 26.25 -0.06 5.07
C LEU A 27 27.62 -0.41 4.49
N GLY A 28 28.45 0.61 4.22
CA GLY A 28 29.84 0.45 3.79
C GLY A 28 30.08 0.46 2.28
N LEU A 29 29.04 0.71 1.46
CA LEU A 29 29.16 0.75 0.01
C LEU A 29 29.78 2.08 -0.46
N GLN A 30 30.47 2.04 -1.63
CA GLN A 30 30.76 3.23 -2.41
C GLN A 30 29.51 3.58 -3.24
N VAL A 31 28.97 4.76 -3.04
CA VAL A 31 27.70 5.17 -3.67
C VAL A 31 27.94 6.29 -4.66
N SER A 32 27.60 6.07 -5.90
CA SER A 32 27.47 7.11 -6.91
C SER A 32 26.03 7.53 -7.01
N VAL A 33 25.72 8.84 -6.99
CA VAL A 33 24.34 9.34 -7.09
C VAL A 33 24.19 10.34 -8.22
N TRP A 34 23.10 10.20 -8.97
CA TRP A 34 22.73 11.08 -10.07
C TRP A 34 21.23 11.41 -10.03
N ASP A 35 20.92 12.65 -10.42
CA ASP A 35 19.54 13.13 -10.58
C ASP A 35 19.48 14.14 -11.71
N VAL A 36 18.37 14.24 -12.41
CA VAL A 36 18.11 15.27 -13.44
C VAL A 36 18.12 16.68 -12.84
N VAL A 37 17.75 16.79 -11.56
CA VAL A 37 17.75 18.04 -10.78
C VAL A 37 19.05 18.15 -9.99
N LYS A 38 19.96 18.97 -10.45
CA LYS A 38 21.29 19.17 -9.83
C LYS A 38 21.20 19.50 -8.34
N LYS A 39 20.22 20.31 -7.93
CA LYS A 39 20.00 20.69 -6.54
C LYS A 39 19.81 19.47 -5.62
N ASN A 40 19.12 18.43 -6.09
CA ASN A 40 18.93 17.21 -5.31
C ASN A 40 20.25 16.50 -5.03
N VAL A 41 21.15 16.46 -6.04
CA VAL A 41 22.52 15.92 -5.88
C VAL A 41 23.32 16.74 -4.88
N ASP A 42 23.26 18.08 -4.97
CA ASP A 42 23.97 18.98 -4.04
C ASP A 42 23.48 18.79 -2.60
N GLU A 43 22.18 18.66 -2.39
CA GLU A 43 21.59 18.45 -1.07
C GLU A 43 22.08 17.13 -0.44
N VAL A 44 22.03 16.01 -1.16
CA VAL A 44 22.49 14.73 -0.62
C VAL A 44 24.00 14.74 -0.37
N MET A 45 24.79 15.40 -1.22
CA MET A 45 26.22 15.57 -1.00
C MET A 45 26.52 16.42 0.23
N ASN A 46 25.72 17.46 0.50
CA ASN A 46 25.86 18.27 1.70
C ASN A 46 25.52 17.48 2.97
N TYR A 47 24.48 16.62 2.94
CA TYR A 47 24.19 15.71 4.07
C TYR A 47 25.35 14.73 4.29
N ALA A 48 25.87 14.11 3.22
CA ALA A 48 26.97 13.16 3.34
C ALA A 48 28.25 13.77 3.91
N LYS A 49 28.54 15.05 3.64
CA LYS A 49 29.71 15.78 4.19
C LYS A 49 29.58 16.08 5.69
N GLN A 50 28.38 16.10 6.22
CA GLN A 50 28.12 16.38 7.64
C GLN A 50 28.27 15.14 8.54
N ASP A 51 28.45 13.96 7.94
CA ASP A 51 28.60 12.69 8.64
C ASP A 51 29.94 12.05 8.30
N ASP A 52 30.88 12.10 9.24
CA ASP A 52 32.24 11.58 9.10
C ASP A 52 32.27 10.07 8.78
N ALA A 53 31.24 9.31 9.19
CA ALA A 53 31.16 7.88 8.93
C ALA A 53 30.96 7.54 7.43
N ILE A 54 30.36 8.45 6.68
CA ILE A 54 30.04 8.24 5.25
C ILE A 54 30.74 9.24 4.32
N THR A 55 31.42 10.23 4.88
CA THR A 55 32.25 11.17 4.10
C THR A 55 33.24 10.40 3.25
N GLY A 56 33.31 10.73 1.94
CA GLY A 56 34.15 10.03 0.98
C GLY A 56 33.57 8.72 0.42
N ARG A 57 32.43 8.22 0.93
CA ARG A 57 31.73 7.08 0.35
C ARG A 57 30.66 7.47 -0.67
N VAL A 58 30.17 8.71 -0.65
CA VAL A 58 29.17 9.23 -1.58
C VAL A 58 29.82 10.17 -2.58
N GLN A 59 29.54 9.96 -3.86
CA GLN A 59 29.98 10.79 -4.96
C GLN A 59 28.80 11.22 -5.82
N GLY A 60 28.58 12.53 -5.95
CA GLY A 60 27.51 13.13 -6.77
C GLY A 60 27.95 13.37 -8.21
N PHE A 61 27.03 13.15 -9.15
CA PHE A 61 27.25 13.35 -10.59
C PHE A 61 26.12 14.18 -11.19
N TYR A 62 26.44 15.04 -12.13
CA TYR A 62 25.52 15.86 -12.93
C TYR A 62 25.43 15.39 -14.38
N ASP A 63 26.32 14.49 -14.77
CA ASP A 63 26.45 13.89 -16.09
C ASP A 63 26.24 12.38 -15.95
N ILE A 64 25.33 11.82 -16.73
CA ILE A 64 24.93 10.42 -16.58
C ILE A 64 26.00 9.45 -17.08
N GLU A 65 26.81 9.82 -18.12
CA GLU A 65 27.87 8.95 -18.59
C GLU A 65 29.01 8.86 -17.56
N LYS A 66 29.36 10.01 -16.93
CA LYS A 66 30.32 10.01 -15.83
C LYS A 66 29.85 9.22 -14.64
N PHE A 67 28.53 9.28 -14.35
CA PHE A 67 27.88 8.48 -13.31
C PHE A 67 28.00 6.98 -13.59
N THR A 68 27.62 6.50 -14.77
CA THR A 68 27.70 5.08 -15.12
C THR A 68 29.14 4.56 -15.15
N LYS A 69 30.08 5.34 -15.70
CA LYS A 69 31.53 5.03 -15.72
C LYS A 69 32.14 5.00 -14.33
N SER A 70 31.63 5.76 -13.38
CA SER A 70 32.12 5.77 -11.99
C SER A 70 31.99 4.43 -11.27
N LEU A 71 31.15 3.54 -11.77
CA LEU A 71 30.92 2.19 -11.21
C LEU A 71 31.86 1.13 -11.83
N GLU A 72 32.60 1.46 -12.90
CA GLU A 72 33.48 0.51 -13.57
C GLU A 72 34.65 0.10 -12.67
N GLY A 73 34.92 -1.21 -12.65
CA GLY A 73 36.05 -1.77 -11.90
C GLY A 73 35.93 -1.75 -10.38
N LYS A 74 34.84 -1.23 -9.82
CA LYS A 74 34.60 -1.19 -8.36
C LYS A 74 34.01 -2.49 -7.81
N SER A 75 33.25 -3.19 -8.65
CA SER A 75 32.64 -4.50 -8.36
C SER A 75 32.72 -5.37 -9.61
N GLU A 76 32.43 -6.67 -9.47
CA GLU A 76 32.36 -7.62 -10.60
C GLU A 76 31.29 -7.22 -11.63
N ARG A 77 30.22 -6.57 -11.15
CA ARG A 77 29.09 -6.08 -11.93
C ARG A 77 28.63 -4.72 -11.41
N LYS A 78 28.01 -3.92 -12.26
CA LYS A 78 27.35 -2.70 -11.84
C LYS A 78 25.98 -3.04 -11.25
N VAL A 79 25.64 -2.39 -10.16
CA VAL A 79 24.30 -2.46 -9.57
C VAL A 79 23.76 -1.05 -9.50
N PHE A 80 22.55 -0.87 -10.01
CA PHE A 80 21.83 0.41 -9.97
C PHE A 80 20.59 0.28 -9.10
N MET A 81 20.29 1.31 -8.32
CA MET A 81 19.06 1.51 -7.60
C MET A 81 18.31 2.68 -8.23
N PHE A 82 17.17 2.42 -8.86
CA PHE A 82 16.28 3.47 -9.36
C PHE A 82 15.31 3.88 -8.26
N SER A 83 15.26 5.16 -7.97
CA SER A 83 14.34 5.79 -7.02
C SER A 83 13.72 7.02 -7.68
N ILE A 84 12.97 6.77 -8.75
CA ILE A 84 12.36 7.77 -9.64
C ILE A 84 10.87 7.48 -9.81
N THR A 85 10.14 8.41 -10.40
CA THR A 85 8.72 8.25 -10.72
C THR A 85 8.51 7.15 -11.78
N HIS A 86 7.32 6.55 -11.78
CA HIS A 86 6.96 5.47 -12.69
C HIS A 86 6.86 5.92 -14.17
N GLY A 87 6.80 4.95 -15.06
CA GLY A 87 6.53 5.16 -16.48
C GLY A 87 7.72 5.72 -17.25
N HIS A 88 7.47 6.72 -18.08
CA HIS A 88 8.43 7.28 -19.04
C HIS A 88 9.79 7.71 -18.46
N PRO A 89 9.90 8.30 -17.26
CA PRO A 89 11.23 8.66 -16.69
C PRO A 89 12.17 7.47 -16.55
N ALA A 90 11.66 6.29 -16.14
CA ALA A 90 12.49 5.09 -16.03
C ALA A 90 12.95 4.57 -17.40
N ASP A 91 12.11 4.68 -18.44
CA ASP A 91 12.47 4.32 -19.81
C ASP A 91 13.56 5.25 -20.37
N GLU A 92 13.46 6.56 -20.10
CA GLU A 92 14.47 7.52 -20.53
C GLU A 92 15.83 7.27 -19.87
N VAL A 93 15.85 7.05 -18.56
CA VAL A 93 17.10 6.75 -17.87
C VAL A 93 17.68 5.43 -18.36
N LEU A 94 16.86 4.39 -18.53
CA LEU A 94 17.34 3.12 -19.09
C LEU A 94 17.97 3.33 -20.46
N ARG A 95 17.35 4.10 -21.35
CA ARG A 95 17.90 4.43 -22.68
C ARG A 95 19.25 5.16 -22.59
N MET A 96 19.40 6.08 -21.63
CA MET A 96 20.64 6.84 -21.45
C MET A 96 21.79 5.97 -20.92
N ILE A 97 21.53 5.05 -19.99
CA ILE A 97 22.58 4.20 -19.40
C ILE A 97 22.86 2.92 -20.20
N LYS A 98 21.93 2.51 -21.09
CA LYS A 98 22.00 1.24 -21.86
C LYS A 98 23.32 1.05 -22.61
N PRO A 99 23.94 2.07 -23.22
CA PRO A 99 25.25 1.94 -23.90
C PRO A 99 26.40 1.52 -22.96
N ASP A 100 26.31 1.83 -21.68
CA ASP A 100 27.32 1.54 -20.66
C ASP A 100 27.03 0.26 -19.87
N LEU A 101 25.85 -0.36 -20.07
CA LEU A 101 25.48 -1.62 -19.41
C LEU A 101 26.21 -2.81 -20.05
N LYS A 102 26.57 -3.77 -19.21
CA LYS A 102 27.24 -5.02 -19.62
C LYS A 102 26.49 -6.22 -19.12
N LYS A 103 26.67 -7.36 -19.79
CA LYS A 103 26.11 -8.63 -19.36
C LYS A 103 26.47 -8.91 -17.89
N GLY A 104 25.43 -9.21 -17.10
CA GLY A 104 25.53 -9.47 -15.67
C GLY A 104 25.29 -8.26 -14.78
N ASP A 105 25.17 -7.04 -15.33
CA ASP A 105 24.74 -5.86 -14.56
C ASP A 105 23.30 -6.00 -14.09
N ILE A 106 22.95 -5.34 -12.98
CA ILE A 106 21.65 -5.47 -12.35
C ILE A 106 21.06 -4.08 -12.09
N VAL A 107 19.80 -3.89 -12.46
CA VAL A 107 19.00 -2.71 -12.10
C VAL A 107 17.95 -3.14 -11.09
N LEU A 108 17.95 -2.52 -9.91
CA LEU A 108 16.92 -2.61 -8.89
C LEU A 108 15.98 -1.41 -9.06
N ASP A 109 14.78 -1.64 -9.58
CA ASP A 109 13.79 -0.59 -9.76
C ASP A 109 12.94 -0.46 -8.50
N GLY A 110 13.27 0.54 -7.67
CA GLY A 110 12.61 0.85 -6.41
C GLY A 110 11.49 1.89 -6.52
N GLY A 111 11.05 2.23 -7.73
CA GLY A 111 9.91 3.12 -7.96
C GLY A 111 8.55 2.47 -7.67
N ASN A 112 7.50 3.27 -7.63
CA ASN A 112 6.13 2.75 -7.63
C ASN A 112 5.70 2.49 -9.09
N GLU A 113 6.13 1.38 -9.69
CA GLU A 113 5.91 1.12 -11.11
C GLU A 113 4.74 0.16 -11.35
N ASN A 114 4.10 0.29 -12.52
CA ASN A 114 3.16 -0.71 -13.00
C ASN A 114 3.92 -1.99 -13.39
N TYR A 115 3.49 -3.13 -12.87
CA TYR A 115 4.18 -4.41 -13.07
C TYR A 115 4.34 -4.80 -14.54
N ARG A 116 3.42 -4.40 -15.43
CA ARG A 116 3.53 -4.67 -16.88
C ARG A 116 4.67 -3.89 -17.54
N ASN A 117 4.94 -2.65 -17.08
CA ASN A 117 6.12 -1.90 -17.50
C ASN A 117 7.41 -2.56 -17.02
N THR A 118 7.39 -3.09 -15.80
CA THR A 118 8.50 -3.86 -15.23
C THR A 118 8.82 -5.06 -16.12
N GLU A 119 7.82 -5.86 -16.47
CA GLU A 119 8.01 -7.04 -17.34
C GLU A 119 8.50 -6.66 -18.75
N ARG A 120 8.03 -5.55 -19.29
CA ARG A 120 8.53 -5.03 -20.57
C ARG A 120 10.02 -4.68 -20.47
N ARG A 121 10.44 -3.97 -19.42
CA ARG A 121 11.85 -3.62 -19.18
C ARG A 121 12.71 -4.84 -18.89
N GLN A 122 12.19 -5.85 -18.21
CA GLN A 122 12.86 -7.13 -18.01
C GLN A 122 13.23 -7.78 -19.33
N ARG A 123 12.26 -7.91 -20.25
CA ARG A 123 12.52 -8.46 -21.59
C ARG A 123 13.53 -7.65 -22.38
N GLU A 124 13.43 -6.32 -22.35
CA GLU A 124 14.37 -5.41 -23.05
C GLU A 124 15.80 -5.51 -22.48
N CYS A 125 15.97 -5.66 -21.18
CA CYS A 125 17.26 -5.81 -20.53
C CYS A 125 17.85 -7.22 -20.73
N GLU A 126 17.03 -8.25 -20.77
CA GLU A 126 17.45 -9.63 -21.01
C GLU A 126 18.14 -9.78 -22.38
N GLU A 127 17.69 -9.05 -23.43
CA GLU A 127 18.33 -9.05 -24.76
C GLU A 127 19.81 -8.67 -24.71
N ILE A 128 20.22 -7.89 -23.74
CA ILE A 128 21.63 -7.46 -23.52
C ILE A 128 22.29 -8.15 -22.33
N GLY A 129 21.62 -9.14 -21.74
CA GLY A 129 22.10 -9.91 -20.60
C GLY A 129 22.15 -9.16 -19.28
N VAL A 130 21.35 -8.10 -19.14
CA VAL A 130 21.16 -7.30 -17.91
C VAL A 130 19.90 -7.76 -17.20
N SER A 131 19.91 -7.82 -15.87
CA SER A 131 18.75 -8.17 -15.08
C SER A 131 18.06 -6.92 -14.54
N TRP A 132 16.76 -6.79 -14.84
CA TRP A 132 15.90 -5.77 -14.26
C TRP A 132 15.04 -6.40 -13.16
N ILE A 133 15.19 -5.95 -11.91
CA ILE A 133 14.44 -6.41 -10.75
C ILE A 133 13.43 -5.33 -10.36
N GLY A 134 12.14 -5.64 -10.51
CA GLY A 134 11.07 -4.78 -10.01
C GLY A 134 10.95 -4.94 -8.50
N MET A 135 11.20 -3.88 -7.75
CA MET A 135 11.28 -3.97 -6.30
C MET A 135 10.40 -2.91 -5.63
N GLY A 136 9.31 -3.34 -5.03
CA GLY A 136 8.54 -2.45 -4.16
C GLY A 136 9.35 -2.04 -2.93
N VAL A 137 9.37 -0.73 -2.64
CA VAL A 137 9.97 -0.16 -1.44
C VAL A 137 8.87 0.51 -0.63
N SER A 138 8.66 0.07 0.61
CA SER A 138 7.59 0.56 1.49
C SER A 138 8.15 1.30 2.71
N GLY A 139 7.29 2.11 3.36
CA GLY A 139 7.61 2.80 4.63
C GLY A 139 8.02 4.27 4.49
N GLY A 140 8.09 4.82 3.28
CA GLY A 140 8.42 6.22 3.02
C GLY A 140 9.90 6.57 3.27
N TYR A 141 10.23 7.86 3.19
CA TYR A 141 11.62 8.34 3.23
C TYR A 141 12.35 8.03 4.55
N GLN A 142 11.63 7.99 5.66
CA GLN A 142 12.22 7.64 6.95
C GLN A 142 12.64 6.17 6.99
N SER A 143 11.82 5.27 6.44
CA SER A 143 12.18 3.86 6.31
C SER A 143 13.29 3.64 5.29
N ALA A 144 13.32 4.40 4.19
CA ALA A 144 14.43 4.37 3.24
C ALA A 144 15.79 4.64 3.92
N ARG A 145 15.80 5.44 4.99
CA ARG A 145 17.00 5.72 5.81
C ARG A 145 17.27 4.64 6.88
N ARG A 146 16.23 3.98 7.42
CA ARG A 146 16.35 3.14 8.62
C ARG A 146 16.10 1.65 8.39
N GLY A 147 15.64 1.28 7.21
CA GLY A 147 15.25 -0.07 6.81
C GLY A 147 13.80 -0.11 6.32
N PRO A 148 13.57 -0.22 5.02
CA PRO A 148 12.26 -0.39 4.43
C PRO A 148 11.83 -1.86 4.40
N SER A 149 10.54 -2.09 4.14
CA SER A 149 10.03 -3.36 3.65
C SER A 149 10.28 -3.44 2.14
N LEU A 150 10.79 -4.56 1.66
CA LEU A 150 11.18 -4.75 0.27
C LEU A 150 10.50 -5.98 -0.36
N SER A 151 9.96 -5.80 -1.56
CA SER A 151 9.36 -6.87 -2.37
C SER A 151 10.04 -6.99 -3.74
N PRO A 152 11.26 -7.58 -3.83
CA PRO A 152 11.94 -7.77 -5.11
C PRO A 152 11.33 -8.93 -5.91
N GLY A 153 11.13 -8.73 -7.24
CA GLY A 153 10.66 -9.73 -8.19
C GLY A 153 11.40 -9.65 -9.52
N GLY A 154 11.70 -10.80 -10.12
CA GLY A 154 12.42 -10.89 -11.38
C GLY A 154 13.26 -12.15 -11.51
N ASP A 155 14.39 -12.08 -12.22
CA ASP A 155 15.30 -13.22 -12.46
C ASP A 155 15.84 -13.79 -11.14
N ALA A 156 15.66 -15.10 -10.93
CA ALA A 156 16.04 -15.77 -9.68
C ALA A 156 17.55 -15.69 -9.39
N LYS A 157 18.40 -15.81 -10.43
CA LYS A 157 19.86 -15.76 -10.25
C LYS A 157 20.33 -14.35 -9.87
N ALA A 158 19.72 -13.33 -10.48
CA ALA A 158 20.01 -11.96 -10.11
C ALA A 158 19.53 -11.66 -8.68
N LEU A 159 18.38 -12.17 -8.29
CA LEU A 159 17.87 -12.06 -6.91
C LEU A 159 18.83 -12.70 -5.91
N GLU A 160 19.31 -13.93 -6.14
CA GLU A 160 20.30 -14.59 -5.28
C GLU A 160 21.55 -13.71 -5.04
N LEU A 161 22.00 -12.97 -6.05
CA LEU A 161 23.19 -12.11 -5.96
C LEU A 161 22.94 -10.84 -5.12
N VAL A 162 21.75 -10.28 -5.18
CA VAL A 162 21.44 -9.02 -4.49
C VAL A 162 20.81 -9.22 -3.10
N MET A 163 20.24 -10.40 -2.83
CA MET A 163 19.54 -10.66 -1.55
C MET A 163 20.40 -10.37 -0.30
N PRO A 164 21.69 -10.77 -0.21
CA PRO A 164 22.50 -10.45 0.97
C PRO A 164 22.64 -8.95 1.24
N PHE A 165 22.65 -8.13 0.20
CA PHE A 165 22.63 -6.68 0.32
C PHE A 165 21.25 -6.18 0.75
N LEU A 166 20.18 -6.67 0.09
CA LEU A 166 18.81 -6.28 0.41
C LEU A 166 18.42 -6.66 1.85
N GLU A 167 18.85 -7.82 2.36
CA GLU A 167 18.66 -8.24 3.74
C GLU A 167 19.35 -7.30 4.74
N SER A 168 20.55 -6.81 4.41
CA SER A 168 21.25 -5.83 5.24
C SER A 168 20.61 -4.44 5.23
N TYR A 169 19.89 -4.12 4.16
CA TYR A 169 19.21 -2.84 3.97
C TYR A 169 17.80 -2.84 4.55
N ALA A 170 17.07 -3.94 4.46
CA ALA A 170 15.68 -4.05 4.88
C ALA A 170 15.48 -3.84 6.39
N ALA A 171 14.27 -3.48 6.78
CA ALA A 171 13.84 -3.58 8.17
C ALA A 171 13.89 -5.04 8.64
N HIS A 172 14.01 -5.22 9.96
CA HIS A 172 13.93 -6.54 10.57
C HIS A 172 12.68 -6.62 11.46
N ASP A 173 12.01 -7.75 11.40
CA ASP A 173 10.89 -8.05 12.28
C ASP A 173 11.37 -7.99 13.75
N PRO A 174 10.83 -7.11 14.58
CA PRO A 174 11.28 -6.97 15.96
C PRO A 174 11.02 -8.23 16.80
N LYS A 175 10.13 -9.12 16.38
CA LYS A 175 9.78 -10.35 17.09
C LYS A 175 10.74 -11.50 16.79
N THR A 176 11.14 -11.65 15.53
CA THR A 176 11.92 -12.81 15.07
C THR A 176 13.35 -12.46 14.66
N GLY A 177 13.64 -11.18 14.41
CA GLY A 177 14.89 -10.72 13.83
C GLY A 177 15.02 -11.00 12.33
N ALA A 178 14.01 -11.60 11.70
CA ALA A 178 14.04 -11.92 10.28
C ALA A 178 13.93 -10.64 9.42
N PRO A 179 14.68 -10.53 8.29
CA PRO A 179 14.61 -9.38 7.42
C PRO A 179 13.24 -9.29 6.71
N CYS A 180 12.74 -8.07 6.58
CA CYS A 180 11.48 -7.76 5.87
C CYS A 180 11.73 -7.60 4.37
N VAL A 181 12.39 -8.60 3.79
CA VAL A 181 12.62 -8.76 2.36
C VAL A 181 12.58 -10.24 2.01
N LYS A 182 11.89 -10.55 0.91
CA LYS A 182 11.81 -11.90 0.33
C LYS A 182 11.72 -11.81 -1.18
N PRO A 183 12.30 -12.73 -1.95
CA PRO A 183 11.98 -12.87 -3.38
C PRO A 183 10.50 -13.16 -3.57
N MET A 184 9.81 -12.34 -4.37
CA MET A 184 8.36 -12.46 -4.55
C MET A 184 7.93 -13.33 -5.74
N GLY A 185 8.88 -13.71 -6.58
CA GLY A 185 8.63 -14.51 -7.77
C GLY A 185 9.20 -13.84 -9.04
N PRO A 186 8.98 -14.43 -10.21
CA PRO A 186 9.43 -13.92 -11.49
C PRO A 186 8.60 -12.72 -11.95
N GLY A 187 9.00 -12.13 -13.07
CA GLY A 187 8.25 -11.06 -13.74
C GLY A 187 8.07 -9.82 -12.87
N GLY A 188 6.90 -9.21 -13.02
CA GLY A 188 6.51 -8.01 -12.30
C GLY A 188 5.98 -8.22 -10.89
N SER A 189 6.09 -9.43 -10.32
CA SER A 189 5.54 -9.83 -9.02
C SER A 189 5.88 -8.86 -7.89
N GLY A 190 7.10 -8.34 -7.84
CA GLY A 190 7.55 -7.42 -6.80
C GLY A 190 6.77 -6.11 -6.77
N HIS A 191 6.62 -5.46 -7.92
CA HIS A 191 5.81 -4.24 -8.06
C HIS A 191 4.32 -4.51 -7.90
N TYR A 192 3.84 -5.68 -8.31
CA TYR A 192 2.44 -6.07 -8.07
C TYR A 192 2.12 -6.13 -6.58
N ILE A 193 2.96 -6.78 -5.79
CA ILE A 193 2.80 -6.86 -4.33
C ILE A 193 2.85 -5.46 -3.70
N LYS A 194 3.74 -4.60 -4.17
CA LYS A 194 3.78 -3.19 -3.71
C LYS A 194 2.50 -2.43 -4.06
N MET A 195 1.98 -2.61 -5.26
CA MET A 195 0.72 -2.02 -5.69
C MET A 195 -0.45 -2.44 -4.79
N VAL A 196 -0.55 -3.73 -4.49
CA VAL A 196 -1.60 -4.25 -3.59
C VAL A 196 -1.40 -3.80 -2.15
N HIS A 197 -0.14 -3.74 -1.67
CA HIS A 197 0.17 -3.13 -0.37
C HIS A 197 -0.43 -1.72 -0.27
N ASN A 198 -0.28 -0.89 -1.30
CA ASN A 198 -0.83 0.47 -1.30
C ASN A 198 -2.37 0.48 -1.39
N GLY A 199 -2.98 -0.53 -2.01
CA GLY A 199 -4.43 -0.73 -1.94
C GLY A 199 -4.90 -1.01 -0.51
N ILE A 200 -4.26 -1.97 0.18
CA ILE A 200 -4.53 -2.28 1.60
C ILE A 200 -4.33 -1.04 2.47
N GLU A 201 -3.22 -0.32 2.27
CA GLU A 201 -2.92 0.95 2.94
C GLU A 201 -4.07 1.96 2.79
N GLY A 202 -4.59 2.13 1.57
CA GLY A 202 -5.73 3.01 1.30
C GLY A 202 -6.96 2.66 2.13
N GLY A 203 -7.32 1.37 2.17
CA GLY A 203 -8.45 0.88 2.98
C GLY A 203 -8.27 1.15 4.48
N MET A 204 -7.07 0.91 4.99
CA MET A 204 -6.74 1.16 6.41
C MET A 204 -6.73 2.65 6.74
N LEU A 205 -6.14 3.50 5.88
CA LEU A 205 -6.11 4.95 6.05
C LEU A 205 -7.52 5.54 6.10
N SER A 206 -8.41 5.13 5.17
CA SER A 206 -9.79 5.61 5.13
C SER A 206 -10.54 5.21 6.41
N ALA A 207 -10.52 3.94 6.79
CA ALA A 207 -11.22 3.46 7.99
C ALA A 207 -10.74 4.20 9.26
N LEU A 208 -9.46 4.53 9.36
CA LEU A 208 -8.93 5.27 10.50
C LEU A 208 -9.32 6.76 10.45
N ALA A 209 -9.27 7.39 9.29
CA ALA A 209 -9.69 8.77 9.10
C ALA A 209 -11.20 8.95 9.37
N GLU A 210 -12.03 8.02 8.89
CA GLU A 210 -13.46 7.96 9.17
C GLU A 210 -13.72 7.86 10.69
N THR A 211 -12.97 7.02 11.37
CA THR A 211 -13.06 6.83 12.82
C THR A 211 -12.61 8.07 13.60
N TRP A 212 -11.53 8.72 13.16
CA TRP A 212 -11.10 9.99 13.75
C TRP A 212 -12.21 11.05 13.63
N GLN A 213 -12.79 11.23 12.43
CA GLN A 213 -13.86 12.19 12.23
C GLN A 213 -15.11 11.83 13.03
N TYR A 214 -15.47 10.55 13.10
CA TYR A 214 -16.59 10.07 13.90
C TYR A 214 -16.44 10.45 15.38
N MET A 215 -15.23 10.33 15.96
CA MET A 215 -14.97 10.75 17.33
C MET A 215 -14.92 12.27 17.46
N HIS A 216 -14.34 12.97 16.47
CA HIS A 216 -14.19 14.42 16.51
C HIS A 216 -15.54 15.13 16.33
N GLU A 217 -16.25 14.85 15.26
CA GLU A 217 -17.55 15.48 14.93
C GLU A 217 -18.73 14.82 15.66
N GLY A 218 -18.75 13.49 15.67
CA GLY A 218 -19.86 12.72 16.25
C GLY A 218 -19.85 12.70 17.78
N LEU A 219 -18.69 12.60 18.42
CA LEU A 219 -18.59 12.58 19.90
C LEU A 219 -18.03 13.89 20.47
N ALA A 220 -17.81 14.90 19.66
CA ALA A 220 -17.23 16.19 20.05
C ALA A 220 -15.92 16.07 20.85
N MET A 221 -15.08 15.10 20.49
CA MET A 221 -13.82 14.86 21.18
C MET A 221 -12.71 15.75 20.62
N GLU A 222 -11.88 16.29 21.52
CA GLU A 222 -10.67 17.03 21.17
C GLU A 222 -9.60 16.08 20.60
N HIS A 223 -8.77 16.55 19.66
CA HIS A 223 -7.72 15.76 19.00
C HIS A 223 -6.83 14.99 19.97
N GLY A 224 -6.32 15.65 21.02
CA GLY A 224 -5.47 15.00 22.01
C GLY A 224 -6.17 13.84 22.74
N LYS A 225 -7.47 13.95 22.99
CA LYS A 225 -8.26 12.86 23.59
C LYS A 225 -8.45 11.69 22.64
N ILE A 226 -8.61 11.95 21.36
CA ILE A 226 -8.63 10.90 20.33
C ILE A 226 -7.25 10.26 20.22
N GLY A 227 -6.18 11.06 20.31
CA GLY A 227 -4.80 10.58 20.39
C GLY A 227 -4.56 9.60 21.57
N ASP A 228 -5.11 9.92 22.76
CA ASP A 228 -5.08 9.01 23.91
C ASP A 228 -5.80 7.67 23.63
N VAL A 229 -6.92 7.71 22.91
CA VAL A 229 -7.66 6.51 22.49
C VAL A 229 -6.81 5.68 21.52
N PHE A 230 -6.24 6.28 20.50
CA PHE A 230 -5.38 5.58 19.54
C PHE A 230 -4.11 5.01 20.19
N SER A 231 -3.51 5.73 21.15
CA SER A 231 -2.37 5.21 21.92
C SER A 231 -2.74 3.91 22.62
N LYS A 232 -3.86 3.87 23.35
CA LYS A 232 -4.36 2.66 24.02
C LYS A 232 -4.62 1.51 23.03
N TRP A 233 -5.21 1.80 21.86
CA TRP A 233 -5.44 0.79 20.84
C TRP A 233 -4.14 0.21 20.26
N GLY A 234 -3.08 1.03 20.16
CA GLY A 234 -1.77 0.59 19.70
C GLY A 234 -0.96 -0.26 20.70
N GLU A 235 -1.29 -0.16 21.99
CA GLU A 235 -0.59 -0.87 23.05
C GLU A 235 -1.07 -2.32 23.24
N SER A 236 -2.36 -2.59 23.03
CA SER A 236 -2.94 -3.89 23.34
C SER A 236 -4.10 -4.27 22.42
N GLY A 237 -4.52 -5.53 22.48
CA GLY A 237 -5.62 -6.05 21.66
C GLY A 237 -5.24 -6.25 20.20
N GLU A 238 -6.24 -6.22 19.34
CA GLU A 238 -6.12 -6.58 17.92
C GLU A 238 -5.46 -5.48 17.08
N LEU A 239 -5.42 -4.24 17.56
CA LEU A 239 -4.76 -3.11 16.91
C LEU A 239 -3.32 -2.87 17.41
N ARG A 240 -2.82 -3.71 18.33
CA ARG A 240 -1.47 -3.57 18.87
C ARG A 240 -0.41 -3.63 17.79
N GLY A 241 0.60 -2.77 17.95
CA GLY A 241 1.74 -2.71 17.05
C GLY A 241 1.41 -2.25 15.62
N ASN A 242 0.20 -1.72 15.40
CA ASN A 242 -0.19 -1.17 14.11
C ASN A 242 0.47 0.20 13.90
N TYR A 243 1.13 0.37 12.73
CA TYR A 243 1.88 1.58 12.42
C TYR A 243 0.98 2.80 12.23
N LEU A 244 -0.15 2.66 11.53
CA LEU A 244 -1.08 3.79 11.28
C LEU A 244 -1.74 4.28 12.56
N ILE A 245 -2.11 3.37 13.47
CA ILE A 245 -2.63 3.71 14.80
C ILE A 245 -1.59 4.53 15.58
N LYS A 246 -0.32 4.07 15.57
CA LYS A 246 0.76 4.78 16.26
C LYS A 246 0.96 6.19 15.72
N ILE A 247 1.15 6.33 14.41
CA ILE A 247 1.37 7.67 13.83
C ILE A 247 0.13 8.55 13.92
N GLY A 248 -1.08 7.97 13.91
CA GLY A 248 -2.32 8.68 14.16
C GLY A 248 -2.34 9.30 15.56
N ALA A 249 -1.93 8.55 16.59
CA ALA A 249 -1.79 9.07 17.95
C ALA A 249 -0.73 10.20 18.01
N ASP A 250 0.44 9.98 17.41
CA ASP A 250 1.53 10.98 17.39
C ASP A 250 1.05 12.29 16.71
N MET A 251 0.35 12.21 15.57
CA MET A 251 -0.21 13.37 14.87
C MET A 251 -1.23 14.13 15.70
N LEU A 252 -2.14 13.41 16.36
CA LEU A 252 -3.21 13.98 17.17
C LEU A 252 -2.72 14.66 18.45
N HIS A 253 -1.52 14.31 18.93
CA HIS A 253 -0.86 15.00 20.05
C HIS A 253 0.05 16.16 19.59
N THR A 254 0.34 16.27 18.28
CA THR A 254 1.29 17.28 17.79
C THR A 254 0.65 18.65 17.75
N LYS A 255 1.11 19.52 18.66
CA LYS A 255 0.70 20.94 18.74
C LYS A 255 1.62 21.83 17.92
N ARG A 256 1.07 22.95 17.44
CA ARG A 256 1.86 24.01 16.80
C ARG A 256 2.91 24.53 17.75
N THR A 257 4.13 24.76 17.26
CA THR A 257 5.14 25.50 18.02
C THR A 257 4.91 27.00 17.89
N PRO A 258 5.01 27.79 18.97
CA PRO A 258 4.81 29.25 18.93
C PRO A 258 5.82 29.99 18.05
N HIS A 259 6.91 29.36 17.66
CA HIS A 259 7.97 29.89 16.81
C HIS A 259 8.06 29.05 15.54
N GLY A 260 7.31 29.45 14.52
CA GLY A 260 7.43 28.86 13.19
C GLY A 260 8.71 29.37 12.50
N ASP A 261 9.77 28.56 12.54
CA ASP A 261 10.98 28.77 11.72
C ASP A 261 10.80 28.25 10.29
N ARG A 262 9.65 28.48 9.67
CA ARG A 262 9.49 28.31 8.23
C ARG A 262 9.24 29.69 7.62
N LYS A 263 10.20 30.13 6.81
CA LYS A 263 10.13 31.40 6.06
C LYS A 263 8.82 31.47 5.28
N GLY A 264 7.90 32.37 5.71
CA GLY A 264 6.71 32.75 4.96
C GLY A 264 5.35 32.56 5.64
N GLU A 265 5.24 31.89 6.78
CA GLU A 265 3.97 31.73 7.48
C GLU A 265 3.91 32.61 8.72
N GLY A 266 2.87 33.45 8.81
CA GLY A 266 2.62 34.27 9.97
C GLY A 266 2.50 33.41 11.23
N ALA A 267 3.20 33.78 12.29
CA ALA A 267 3.17 33.08 13.58
C ALA A 267 1.72 32.94 14.06
N SER A 268 1.18 31.73 14.07
CA SER A 268 -0.06 31.44 14.78
C SER A 268 0.16 31.67 16.27
N ARG A 269 -0.71 32.50 16.89
CA ARG A 269 -0.62 32.83 18.32
C ARG A 269 -1.34 31.80 19.21
N ASP A 270 -1.94 30.77 18.63
CA ASP A 270 -2.69 29.80 19.40
C ASP A 270 -1.91 28.48 19.58
N ASN A 271 -2.19 27.77 20.66
CA ASN A 271 -1.66 26.47 20.98
C ASN A 271 -2.45 25.32 20.31
N GLY A 272 -3.05 25.55 19.13
CA GLY A 272 -3.82 24.57 18.38
C GLY A 272 -2.98 23.40 17.87
N TYR A 273 -3.63 22.45 17.25
CA TYR A 273 -2.97 21.26 16.68
C TYR A 273 -2.49 21.54 15.26
N VAL A 274 -1.41 20.86 14.84
CA VAL A 274 -0.92 20.93 13.46
C VAL A 274 -1.99 20.41 12.49
N LEU A 275 -2.80 19.43 12.91
CA LEU A 275 -3.87 18.86 12.10
C LEU A 275 -4.93 19.90 11.69
N ASP A 276 -5.16 20.94 12.49
CA ASP A 276 -6.10 22.03 12.15
C ASP A 276 -5.69 22.82 10.90
N ASP A 277 -4.41 22.79 10.54
CA ASP A 277 -3.87 23.46 9.34
C ASP A 277 -3.92 22.58 8.09
N VAL A 278 -4.27 21.30 8.23
CA VAL A 278 -4.30 20.33 7.13
C VAL A 278 -5.66 20.36 6.42
N LEU A 279 -5.64 20.73 5.14
CA LEU A 279 -6.86 20.77 4.34
C LEU A 279 -7.32 19.34 3.96
N ASP A 280 -8.64 19.14 3.92
CA ASP A 280 -9.31 17.90 3.47
C ASP A 280 -9.17 17.66 1.95
N LYS A 281 -7.94 17.68 1.47
CA LYS A 281 -7.58 17.53 0.06
C LYS A 281 -6.35 16.64 -0.07
N VAL A 282 -6.57 15.38 -0.39
CA VAL A 282 -5.48 14.42 -0.59
C VAL A 282 -4.86 14.61 -1.99
N VAL A 283 -3.54 14.50 -2.07
CA VAL A 283 -2.80 14.49 -3.36
C VAL A 283 -3.34 13.39 -4.27
N GLN A 284 -3.50 13.73 -5.54
CA GLN A 284 -3.97 12.82 -6.58
C GLN A 284 -2.79 12.21 -7.38
N ASP A 285 -3.09 11.14 -8.10
CA ASP A 285 -2.10 10.41 -8.91
C ASP A 285 -2.05 10.93 -10.36
N ASP A 286 -2.69 12.05 -10.67
CA ASP A 286 -2.78 12.65 -12.01
C ASP A 286 -1.50 13.40 -12.45
N ASP A 287 -0.58 13.62 -11.53
CA ASP A 287 0.74 14.22 -11.79
C ASP A 287 1.85 13.19 -12.06
N ASN A 288 1.50 11.92 -12.28
CA ASN A 288 2.42 10.78 -12.46
C ASN A 288 3.36 10.50 -11.27
N THR A 289 3.04 10.96 -10.06
CA THR A 289 3.86 10.66 -8.89
C THR A 289 3.54 9.30 -8.27
N GLU A 290 2.28 8.88 -8.31
CA GLU A 290 1.79 7.62 -7.76
C GLU A 290 0.60 7.07 -8.55
N GLY A 291 0.65 5.84 -9.03
CA GLY A 291 -0.45 5.16 -9.73
C GLY A 291 -1.01 3.95 -9.01
N THR A 292 -0.33 3.50 -7.95
CA THR A 292 -0.56 2.20 -7.30
C THR A 292 -1.99 1.98 -6.76
N PRO A 293 -2.71 2.95 -6.16
CA PRO A 293 -4.05 2.69 -5.64
C PRO A 293 -5.06 2.39 -6.75
N TYR A 294 -5.08 3.18 -7.83
CA TYR A 294 -6.04 2.93 -8.92
C TYR A 294 -5.67 1.70 -9.74
N TRP A 295 -4.37 1.39 -9.95
CA TRP A 295 -3.95 0.14 -10.58
C TRP A 295 -4.42 -1.08 -9.79
N CYS A 296 -4.36 -1.03 -8.45
CA CYS A 296 -4.88 -2.09 -7.60
C CYS A 296 -6.36 -2.34 -7.86
N LEU A 297 -7.18 -1.29 -8.01
CA LEU A 297 -8.60 -1.42 -8.32
C LEU A 297 -8.84 -1.92 -9.75
N MET A 298 -8.07 -1.45 -10.72
CA MET A 298 -8.14 -1.97 -12.09
C MET A 298 -7.85 -3.48 -12.14
N GLU A 299 -6.81 -3.92 -11.43
CA GLU A 299 -6.45 -5.34 -11.35
C GLU A 299 -7.52 -6.15 -10.60
N SER A 300 -8.12 -5.59 -9.54
CA SER A 300 -9.21 -6.29 -8.82
C SER A 300 -10.43 -6.50 -9.72
N ALA A 301 -10.82 -5.49 -10.47
CA ALA A 301 -11.92 -5.58 -11.44
C ALA A 301 -11.59 -6.55 -12.60
N ALA A 302 -10.38 -6.43 -13.18
CA ALA A 302 -9.96 -7.28 -14.30
C ALA A 302 -9.83 -8.77 -13.91
N ARG A 303 -9.48 -9.05 -12.66
CA ARG A 303 -9.32 -10.42 -12.13
C ARG A 303 -10.55 -10.94 -11.39
N HIS A 304 -11.65 -10.19 -11.39
CA HIS A 304 -12.89 -10.57 -10.71
C HIS A 304 -12.70 -10.85 -9.20
N VAL A 305 -11.89 -10.02 -8.53
CA VAL A 305 -11.69 -10.09 -7.07
C VAL A 305 -12.42 -8.93 -6.42
N SER A 306 -13.26 -9.24 -5.43
CA SER A 306 -14.08 -8.25 -4.72
C SER A 306 -13.23 -7.45 -3.73
N CYS A 307 -12.99 -6.16 -4.03
CA CYS A 307 -12.19 -5.26 -3.19
C CYS A 307 -12.94 -3.96 -2.81
N PRO A 308 -14.17 -4.02 -2.27
CA PRO A 308 -15.00 -2.82 -2.11
C PRO A 308 -14.48 -1.87 -1.02
N THR A 309 -13.83 -2.37 0.04
CA THR A 309 -13.21 -1.51 1.06
C THR A 309 -12.12 -0.65 0.45
N LEU A 310 -11.24 -1.26 -0.36
CA LEU A 310 -10.15 -0.56 -1.05
C LEU A 310 -10.69 0.43 -2.07
N ALA A 311 -11.76 0.05 -2.79
CA ALA A 311 -12.42 0.89 -3.77
C ALA A 311 -13.07 2.13 -3.13
N ALA A 312 -13.83 1.95 -2.04
CA ALA A 312 -14.48 3.03 -1.33
C ALA A 312 -13.45 4.05 -0.79
N ALA A 313 -12.35 3.57 -0.23
CA ALA A 313 -11.24 4.40 0.22
C ALA A 313 -10.62 5.22 -0.92
N HIS A 314 -10.38 4.60 -2.06
CA HIS A 314 -9.83 5.29 -3.22
C HIS A 314 -10.79 6.37 -3.76
N TYR A 315 -12.08 6.07 -3.90
CA TYR A 315 -13.04 7.06 -4.37
C TYR A 315 -13.26 8.22 -3.40
N LEU A 316 -13.17 8.00 -2.08
CA LEU A 316 -13.13 9.08 -1.10
C LEU A 316 -11.92 9.99 -1.33
N ARG A 317 -10.74 9.41 -1.53
CA ARG A 317 -9.51 10.15 -1.88
C ARG A 317 -9.69 10.97 -3.15
N VAL A 318 -10.20 10.38 -4.23
CA VAL A 318 -10.48 11.08 -5.50
C VAL A 318 -11.44 12.24 -5.30
N ALA A 319 -12.55 12.01 -4.61
CA ALA A 319 -13.53 13.07 -4.30
C ALA A 319 -12.90 14.20 -3.47
N SER A 320 -11.98 13.90 -2.55
CA SER A 320 -11.30 14.90 -1.72
C SER A 320 -10.48 15.88 -2.56
N GLY A 321 -9.83 15.40 -3.60
CA GLY A 321 -8.94 16.21 -4.46
C GLY A 321 -9.66 17.34 -5.18
N ASN A 322 -10.89 17.11 -5.64
CA ASN A 322 -11.66 18.09 -6.41
C ASN A 322 -12.49 19.03 -5.49
N ARG A 323 -11.82 19.77 -4.64
CA ARG A 323 -12.49 20.63 -3.64
C ARG A 323 -13.32 21.75 -4.26
N ILE A 324 -12.91 22.30 -5.42
CA ILE A 324 -13.67 23.34 -6.11
C ILE A 324 -15.04 22.80 -6.55
N GLU A 325 -15.06 21.63 -7.12
CA GLU A 325 -16.29 20.98 -7.56
C GLU A 325 -17.17 20.59 -6.38
N ARG A 326 -16.58 19.98 -5.33
CA ARG A 326 -17.32 19.67 -4.08
C ARG A 326 -18.02 20.90 -3.50
N ALA A 327 -17.35 22.06 -3.46
CA ALA A 327 -17.95 23.28 -2.95
C ALA A 327 -19.15 23.75 -3.79
N ARG A 328 -19.09 23.57 -5.13
CA ARG A 328 -20.21 23.86 -6.03
C ARG A 328 -21.37 22.89 -5.84
N VAL A 329 -21.08 21.59 -5.71
CA VAL A 329 -22.09 20.55 -5.46
C VAL A 329 -22.75 20.78 -4.10
N ALA A 330 -21.97 20.99 -3.05
CA ALA A 330 -22.50 21.26 -1.70
C ALA A 330 -23.51 22.42 -1.69
N LYS A 331 -23.18 23.53 -2.40
CA LYS A 331 -24.09 24.68 -2.53
C LYS A 331 -25.40 24.35 -3.27
N LYS A 332 -25.40 23.32 -4.14
CA LYS A 332 -26.57 22.97 -4.94
C LYS A 332 -27.43 21.90 -4.29
N MET A 333 -26.79 20.93 -3.63
CA MET A 333 -27.50 19.79 -3.05
C MET A 333 -27.92 20.02 -1.61
N GLU A 334 -27.26 20.97 -0.91
CA GLU A 334 -27.56 21.28 0.51
C GLU A 334 -27.60 20.00 1.38
N MET A 335 -26.67 19.06 1.11
CA MET A 335 -26.60 17.82 1.86
C MET A 335 -26.30 18.08 3.33
N PRO A 336 -26.85 17.28 4.23
CA PRO A 336 -26.57 17.43 5.66
C PRO A 336 -25.06 17.22 5.92
N MET A 337 -24.56 17.99 6.87
CA MET A 337 -23.21 17.81 7.41
C MET A 337 -23.23 16.80 8.58
N PRO A 338 -22.08 16.16 8.89
CA PRO A 338 -21.96 15.34 10.08
C PRO A 338 -22.51 16.04 11.33
N LYS A 339 -23.27 15.31 12.12
CA LYS A 339 -23.91 15.82 13.33
C LYS A 339 -23.38 15.11 14.57
N PRO A 340 -23.36 15.80 15.73
CA PRO A 340 -23.11 15.14 16.99
C PRO A 340 -24.10 13.98 17.21
N ILE A 341 -23.59 12.88 17.74
CA ILE A 341 -24.41 11.69 18.05
C ILE A 341 -25.15 11.97 19.33
N GLU A 342 -26.44 12.19 19.19
CA GLU A 342 -27.34 12.47 20.31
C GLU A 342 -27.81 11.19 20.98
N GLY A 343 -27.92 11.21 22.29
CA GLY A 343 -28.48 10.10 23.08
C GLY A 343 -27.71 9.81 24.36
N THR A 344 -28.24 8.88 25.16
CA THR A 344 -27.69 8.52 26.47
C THR A 344 -26.62 7.42 26.40
N ARG A 345 -26.11 7.07 25.21
CA ARG A 345 -25.11 6.01 25.09
C ARG A 345 -23.79 6.45 25.69
N ASP A 346 -23.18 5.54 26.44
CA ASP A 346 -21.84 5.71 26.97
C ASP A 346 -20.84 5.81 25.81
N HIS A 347 -20.10 6.92 25.74
CA HIS A 347 -19.03 7.12 24.75
C HIS A 347 -18.01 5.97 24.78
N ALA A 348 -17.75 5.35 25.94
CA ALA A 348 -16.85 4.21 26.05
C ALA A 348 -17.32 3.01 25.21
N VAL A 349 -18.63 2.76 25.15
CA VAL A 349 -19.22 1.70 24.32
C VAL A 349 -19.07 2.03 22.83
N ILE A 350 -19.31 3.29 22.44
CA ILE A 350 -19.15 3.72 21.04
C ILE A 350 -17.69 3.61 20.62
N ILE A 351 -16.75 4.05 21.46
CA ILE A 351 -15.31 3.98 21.20
C ILE A 351 -14.84 2.52 21.07
N GLU A 352 -15.36 1.62 21.88
CA GLU A 352 -15.05 0.19 21.77
C GLU A 352 -15.63 -0.42 20.48
N ASN A 353 -16.84 -0.05 20.07
CA ASN A 353 -17.42 -0.47 18.78
C ASN A 353 -16.58 0.07 17.60
N LEU A 354 -16.12 1.31 17.68
CA LEU A 354 -15.20 1.90 16.67
C LEU A 354 -13.88 1.14 16.60
N ARG A 355 -13.29 0.77 17.73
CA ARG A 355 -12.07 -0.04 17.78
C ARG A 355 -12.23 -1.37 17.03
N GLN A 356 -13.33 -2.06 17.30
CA GLN A 356 -13.65 -3.33 16.66
C GLN A 356 -13.97 -3.15 15.18
N ALA A 357 -14.65 -2.08 14.79
CA ALA A 357 -14.95 -1.76 13.40
C ALA A 357 -13.69 -1.45 12.58
N VAL A 358 -12.76 -0.67 13.15
CA VAL A 358 -11.44 -0.39 12.55
C VAL A 358 -10.66 -1.68 12.33
N PHE A 359 -10.55 -2.52 13.36
CA PHE A 359 -9.86 -3.80 13.23
C PHE A 359 -10.50 -4.68 12.16
N CYS A 360 -11.82 -4.77 12.14
CA CYS A 360 -12.57 -5.54 11.13
C CYS A 360 -12.28 -5.02 9.71
N SER A 361 -12.26 -3.69 9.51
CA SER A 361 -11.96 -3.08 8.22
C SER A 361 -10.49 -3.29 7.81
N PHE A 362 -9.55 -3.23 8.76
CA PHE A 362 -8.14 -3.52 8.51
C PHE A 362 -7.96 -4.98 8.07
N LEU A 363 -8.53 -5.92 8.82
CA LEU A 363 -8.44 -7.34 8.49
C LEU A 363 -9.11 -7.64 7.14
N ALA A 364 -10.27 -7.05 6.86
CA ALA A 364 -10.94 -7.17 5.56
C ALA A 364 -10.09 -6.61 4.42
N SER A 365 -9.39 -5.48 4.61
CA SER A 365 -8.47 -4.93 3.62
C SER A 365 -7.32 -5.89 3.30
N PHE A 366 -6.75 -6.53 4.33
CA PHE A 366 -5.74 -7.59 4.14
C PHE A 366 -6.32 -8.80 3.39
N CYS A 367 -7.53 -9.26 3.74
CA CYS A 367 -8.19 -10.36 3.03
C CYS A 367 -8.38 -10.06 1.54
N GLN A 368 -8.89 -8.85 1.21
CA GLN A 368 -9.09 -8.41 -0.18
C GLN A 368 -7.77 -8.35 -0.95
N GLY A 369 -6.73 -7.74 -0.37
CA GLY A 369 -5.43 -7.63 -1.01
C GLY A 369 -4.73 -8.98 -1.19
N LEU A 370 -4.75 -9.87 -0.19
CA LEU A 370 -4.15 -11.20 -0.28
C LEU A 370 -4.86 -12.09 -1.31
N GLU A 371 -6.18 -12.00 -1.41
CA GLU A 371 -6.94 -12.70 -2.45
C GLU A 371 -6.58 -12.20 -3.85
N LEU A 372 -6.39 -10.88 -4.01
CA LEU A 372 -5.94 -10.29 -5.27
C LEU A 372 -4.53 -10.77 -5.65
N ILE A 373 -3.58 -10.82 -4.71
CA ILE A 373 -2.24 -11.35 -4.94
C ILE A 373 -2.31 -12.83 -5.33
N SER A 374 -3.09 -13.63 -4.61
CA SER A 374 -3.25 -15.05 -4.91
C SER A 374 -3.79 -15.30 -6.32
N ARG A 375 -4.82 -14.55 -6.72
CA ARG A 375 -5.40 -14.63 -8.06
C ARG A 375 -4.38 -14.24 -9.12
N ALA A 376 -3.70 -13.09 -8.96
CA ALA A 376 -2.67 -12.65 -9.89
C ALA A 376 -1.50 -13.65 -9.99
N SER A 377 -1.05 -14.16 -8.87
CA SER A 377 0.02 -15.18 -8.82
C SER A 377 -0.33 -16.42 -9.63
N LYS A 378 -1.58 -16.86 -9.58
CA LYS A 378 -2.07 -18.00 -10.36
C LYS A 378 -2.17 -17.66 -11.85
N ASP A 379 -2.75 -16.51 -12.18
CA ASP A 379 -2.97 -16.09 -13.58
C ASP A 379 -1.65 -15.86 -14.33
N GLU A 380 -0.65 -15.27 -13.66
CA GLU A 380 0.66 -14.91 -14.22
C GLU A 380 1.74 -16.01 -13.98
N GLY A 381 1.44 -17.05 -13.23
CA GLY A 381 2.39 -18.14 -12.92
C GLY A 381 3.55 -17.73 -12.01
N TRP A 382 3.37 -16.75 -11.13
CA TRP A 382 4.45 -16.22 -10.28
C TRP A 382 4.80 -17.09 -9.07
N ASN A 383 3.89 -17.95 -8.63
CA ASN A 383 4.06 -18.81 -7.44
C ASN A 383 4.41 -18.02 -6.17
N VAL A 384 3.75 -16.86 -5.97
CA VAL A 384 3.95 -16.00 -4.79
C VAL A 384 3.58 -16.76 -3.52
N ASN A 385 4.47 -16.75 -2.53
CA ASN A 385 4.18 -17.24 -1.19
C ASN A 385 3.52 -16.11 -0.37
N LEU A 386 2.24 -16.25 -0.02
CA LEU A 386 1.51 -15.25 0.74
C LEU A 386 2.04 -15.06 2.18
N ALA A 387 2.63 -16.08 2.78
CA ALA A 387 3.29 -15.96 4.08
C ALA A 387 4.53 -15.08 4.02
N ASP A 388 5.27 -15.11 2.90
CA ASP A 388 6.39 -14.21 2.65
C ASP A 388 5.92 -12.76 2.43
N CYS A 389 4.76 -12.54 1.82
CA CYS A 389 4.15 -11.20 1.76
C CYS A 389 3.90 -10.64 3.18
N LEU A 390 3.38 -11.46 4.09
CA LEU A 390 3.19 -11.04 5.48
C LEU A 390 4.52 -10.84 6.22
N GLN A 391 5.55 -11.67 5.94
CA GLN A 391 6.87 -11.50 6.52
C GLN A 391 7.48 -10.14 6.17
N ILE A 392 7.41 -9.72 4.92
CA ILE A 392 7.96 -8.42 4.53
C ILE A 392 7.17 -7.24 5.10
N TRP A 393 5.90 -7.42 5.47
CA TRP A 393 5.06 -6.38 6.05
C TRP A 393 5.13 -6.28 7.58
N ARG A 394 5.99 -7.08 8.24
CA ARG A 394 6.15 -7.04 9.70
C ARG A 394 6.89 -5.82 10.22
N ALA A 395 7.72 -5.18 9.40
CA ALA A 395 8.39 -3.92 9.74
C ALA A 395 8.74 -3.12 8.48
N GLY A 396 9.03 -1.83 8.66
CA GLY A 396 9.48 -0.96 7.57
C GLY A 396 8.41 -0.63 6.52
N CYS A 397 7.12 -0.83 6.81
CA CYS A 397 6.02 -0.50 5.91
C CYS A 397 4.85 0.16 6.65
N ILE A 398 3.97 0.78 5.87
CA ILE A 398 2.81 1.54 6.38
C ILE A 398 1.72 0.62 6.93
N ILE A 399 1.51 -0.55 6.32
CA ILE A 399 0.47 -1.50 6.74
C ILE A 399 0.90 -2.44 7.87
N LYS A 400 2.07 -2.23 8.48
CA LYS A 400 2.54 -3.02 9.62
C LYS A 400 1.42 -3.16 10.66
N SER A 401 1.10 -4.42 11.00
CA SER A 401 0.12 -4.78 12.02
C SER A 401 0.51 -6.10 12.66
N ASP A 402 1.01 -6.05 13.90
CA ASP A 402 1.58 -7.25 14.54
C ASP A 402 0.51 -8.33 14.73
N TYR A 403 -0.69 -7.95 15.17
CA TYR A 403 -1.78 -8.91 15.39
C TYR A 403 -2.24 -9.58 14.09
N ILE A 404 -2.48 -8.79 13.02
CA ILE A 404 -2.95 -9.34 11.74
C ILE A 404 -1.88 -10.27 11.14
N ALA A 405 -0.60 -9.90 11.23
CA ALA A 405 0.48 -10.75 10.76
C ALA A 405 0.60 -12.06 11.56
N ASP A 406 0.44 -11.99 12.90
CA ASP A 406 0.43 -13.17 13.77
C ASP A 406 -0.77 -14.09 13.50
N LEU A 407 -1.92 -13.51 13.14
CA LEU A 407 -3.14 -14.24 12.81
C LEU A 407 -3.04 -14.99 11.46
N LEU A 408 -2.53 -14.30 10.43
CA LEU A 408 -2.58 -14.78 9.04
C LEU A 408 -1.35 -15.61 8.65
N GLN A 409 -0.14 -15.20 9.03
CA GLN A 409 1.10 -15.80 8.52
C GLN A 409 1.25 -17.29 8.81
N PRO A 410 0.92 -17.81 10.01
CA PRO A 410 1.03 -19.24 10.28
C PRO A 410 0.12 -20.11 9.38
N ALA A 411 -1.11 -19.64 9.15
CA ALA A 411 -2.09 -20.35 8.33
C ALA A 411 -1.67 -20.35 6.85
N LEU A 412 -1.16 -19.22 6.34
CA LEU A 412 -0.67 -19.10 4.98
C LEU A 412 0.63 -19.90 4.75
N ALA A 413 1.49 -19.98 5.77
CA ALA A 413 2.69 -20.84 5.72
C ALA A 413 2.35 -22.33 5.71
N ALA A 414 1.27 -22.74 6.36
CA ALA A 414 0.81 -24.13 6.39
C ALA A 414 0.12 -24.56 5.10
N ASN A 415 -0.39 -23.61 4.29
CA ASN A 415 -1.13 -23.91 3.06
C ASN A 415 -0.87 -22.84 1.99
N ASN A 416 0.08 -23.07 1.11
CA ASN A 416 0.42 -22.17 0.00
C ASN A 416 -0.67 -22.06 -1.08
N ASP A 417 -1.61 -23.01 -1.13
CA ASP A 417 -2.71 -23.02 -2.10
C ASP A 417 -3.95 -22.24 -1.59
N LEU A 418 -3.83 -21.64 -0.40
CA LEU A 418 -4.91 -20.86 0.18
C LEU A 418 -5.16 -19.60 -0.65
N THR A 419 -6.28 -19.55 -1.36
CA THR A 419 -6.65 -18.43 -2.23
C THR A 419 -7.41 -17.33 -1.52
N ASN A 420 -8.09 -17.65 -0.41
CA ASN A 420 -8.96 -16.73 0.32
C ASN A 420 -8.72 -16.86 1.82
N ALA A 421 -8.16 -15.81 2.43
CA ALA A 421 -7.83 -15.80 3.85
C ALA A 421 -9.04 -16.03 4.77
N LYS A 422 -10.28 -15.77 4.30
CA LYS A 422 -11.51 -16.03 5.05
C LYS A 422 -11.81 -17.53 5.26
N PHE A 423 -11.13 -18.42 4.55
CA PHE A 423 -11.20 -19.87 4.80
C PHE A 423 -10.42 -20.31 6.03
N VAL A 424 -9.60 -19.43 6.60
CA VAL A 424 -8.89 -19.69 7.86
C VAL A 424 -9.86 -19.48 9.03
N ASP A 425 -10.11 -20.51 9.83
CA ASP A 425 -11.07 -20.47 10.94
C ASP A 425 -10.82 -19.30 11.91
N ALA A 426 -9.56 -19.04 12.24
CA ALA A 426 -9.18 -17.93 13.10
C ALA A 426 -9.56 -16.56 12.51
N VAL A 427 -9.38 -16.37 11.20
CA VAL A 427 -9.76 -15.14 10.49
C VAL A 427 -11.28 -14.96 10.45
N SER A 428 -11.99 -16.01 10.06
CA SER A 428 -13.46 -16.01 10.04
C SER A 428 -14.06 -15.80 11.43
N HIS A 429 -13.43 -16.37 12.46
CA HIS A 429 -13.82 -16.13 13.86
C HIS A 429 -13.70 -14.65 14.23
N GLU A 430 -12.55 -14.03 13.97
CA GLU A 430 -12.32 -12.61 14.24
C GLU A 430 -13.32 -11.71 13.52
N LEU A 431 -13.54 -11.91 12.23
CA LEU A 431 -14.49 -11.12 11.44
C LEU A 431 -15.92 -11.27 11.98
N ARG A 432 -16.34 -12.51 12.31
CA ARG A 432 -17.67 -12.79 12.87
C ARG A 432 -17.86 -12.13 14.24
N GLN A 433 -16.87 -12.17 15.11
CA GLN A 433 -16.95 -11.56 16.46
C GLN A 433 -17.12 -10.04 16.39
N LYS A 434 -16.48 -9.38 15.44
CA LYS A 434 -16.48 -7.91 15.29
C LYS A 434 -17.58 -7.40 14.36
N PHE A 435 -18.29 -8.28 13.66
CA PHE A 435 -19.35 -7.93 12.71
C PHE A 435 -20.46 -7.08 13.33
N HIS A 436 -20.89 -7.41 14.55
CA HIS A 436 -21.95 -6.67 15.23
C HIS A 436 -21.53 -5.23 15.53
N SER A 437 -20.32 -5.02 16.05
CA SER A 437 -19.79 -3.69 16.34
C SER A 437 -19.63 -2.85 15.08
N LEU A 438 -19.10 -3.43 13.99
CA LEU A 438 -19.03 -2.77 12.69
C LEU A 438 -20.43 -2.34 12.20
N LYS A 439 -21.42 -3.22 12.30
CA LYS A 439 -22.81 -2.92 11.94
C LYS A 439 -23.39 -1.77 12.77
N GLN A 440 -23.14 -1.75 14.09
CA GLN A 440 -23.60 -0.67 14.96
C GLN A 440 -22.98 0.67 14.57
N VAL A 441 -21.67 0.71 14.32
CA VAL A 441 -20.96 1.92 13.87
C VAL A 441 -21.52 2.43 12.55
N VAL A 442 -21.76 1.53 11.57
CA VAL A 442 -22.30 1.93 10.26
C VAL A 442 -23.73 2.44 10.38
N MET A 443 -24.57 1.78 11.16
CA MET A 443 -25.96 2.21 11.37
C MET A 443 -26.02 3.60 12.03
N GLU A 444 -25.29 3.80 13.12
CA GLU A 444 -25.24 5.11 13.81
C GLU A 444 -24.60 6.18 12.93
N GLY A 445 -23.45 5.89 12.31
CA GLY A 445 -22.79 6.83 11.43
C GLY A 445 -23.72 7.32 10.31
N THR A 446 -24.51 6.42 9.73
CA THR A 446 -25.52 6.79 8.71
C THR A 446 -26.63 7.66 9.29
N MET A 447 -27.10 7.37 10.51
CA MET A 447 -28.16 8.17 11.16
C MET A 447 -27.73 9.61 11.46
N PHE A 448 -26.45 9.82 11.72
CA PHE A 448 -25.88 11.13 12.08
C PHE A 448 -25.01 11.74 10.98
N ASP A 449 -25.21 11.32 9.74
CA ASP A 449 -24.60 11.88 8.53
C ASP A 449 -23.04 11.83 8.55
N GLN A 450 -22.43 10.86 9.30
CA GLN A 450 -20.98 10.70 9.34
C GLN A 450 -20.45 10.14 8.01
N TYR A 451 -19.25 10.58 7.58
CA TYR A 451 -18.58 10.03 6.39
C TYR A 451 -17.85 8.73 6.74
N ILE A 452 -18.41 7.60 6.32
CA ILE A 452 -17.94 6.25 6.68
C ILE A 452 -17.88 5.29 5.47
N PRO A 453 -17.33 5.70 4.31
CA PRO A 453 -17.41 4.88 3.10
C PRO A 453 -16.67 3.55 3.20
N ALA A 454 -15.46 3.49 3.76
CA ALA A 454 -14.71 2.24 3.88
C ALA A 454 -15.32 1.30 4.93
N LEU A 455 -15.78 1.81 6.06
CA LEU A 455 -16.48 1.02 7.08
C LEU A 455 -17.78 0.46 6.54
N SER A 456 -18.57 1.25 5.81
CA SER A 456 -19.82 0.79 5.15
C SER A 456 -19.53 -0.26 4.08
N ALA A 457 -18.53 -0.04 3.24
CA ALA A 457 -18.13 -1.00 2.21
C ALA A 457 -17.62 -2.30 2.82
N THR A 458 -16.93 -2.24 3.96
CA THR A 458 -16.49 -3.43 4.70
C THR A 458 -17.70 -4.22 5.22
N LEU A 459 -18.70 -3.54 5.78
CA LEU A 459 -19.93 -4.22 6.25
C LEU A 459 -20.64 -4.94 5.11
N GLU A 460 -20.83 -4.28 3.98
CA GLU A 460 -21.47 -4.89 2.81
C GLU A 460 -20.63 -6.04 2.23
N TYR A 461 -19.30 -5.87 2.15
CA TYR A 461 -18.38 -6.93 1.73
C TYR A 461 -18.57 -8.21 2.55
N LEU A 462 -18.57 -8.12 3.87
CA LEU A 462 -18.73 -9.29 4.74
C LEU A 462 -20.10 -9.95 4.59
N LYS A 463 -21.15 -9.17 4.32
CA LYS A 463 -22.50 -9.68 4.10
C LYS A 463 -22.60 -10.50 2.82
N TYR A 464 -22.13 -9.98 1.69
CA TYR A 464 -22.31 -10.70 0.43
C TYR A 464 -21.24 -11.76 0.18
N GLU A 465 -20.03 -11.64 0.76
CA GLU A 465 -19.02 -12.71 0.69
C GLU A 465 -19.47 -14.00 1.42
N GLY A 466 -20.29 -13.86 2.46
CA GLY A 466 -20.88 -14.99 3.16
C GLY A 466 -22.35 -15.28 2.80
N GLY A 467 -22.92 -14.54 1.86
CA GLY A 467 -24.33 -14.62 1.51
C GLY A 467 -24.62 -15.67 0.43
N LEU A 468 -25.61 -16.53 0.69
CA LEU A 468 -26.07 -17.54 -0.29
C LEU A 468 -27.34 -17.12 -1.03
N GLY A 469 -27.99 -16.00 -0.66
CA GLY A 469 -29.21 -15.49 -1.28
C GLY A 469 -29.04 -14.02 -1.66
N LEU A 470 -28.21 -13.74 -2.68
CA LEU A 470 -27.93 -12.38 -3.11
C LEU A 470 -29.04 -11.84 -4.05
N PRO A 471 -29.28 -10.52 -4.07
CA PRO A 471 -30.25 -9.89 -4.97
C PRO A 471 -29.83 -9.97 -6.45
N THR A 472 -28.63 -10.46 -6.75
CA THR A 472 -28.12 -10.71 -8.09
C THR A 472 -28.94 -11.72 -8.89
N GLN A 473 -29.74 -12.55 -8.22
CA GLN A 473 -30.72 -13.40 -8.88
C GLN A 473 -31.67 -12.58 -9.79
N PHE A 474 -32.15 -11.43 -9.32
CA PHE A 474 -33.01 -10.56 -10.12
C PHE A 474 -32.23 -9.91 -11.28
N MET A 475 -31.00 -9.49 -11.03
CA MET A 475 -30.11 -8.94 -12.05
C MET A 475 -29.87 -9.96 -13.17
N GLU A 476 -29.55 -11.21 -12.82
CA GLU A 476 -29.32 -12.29 -13.80
C GLU A 476 -30.56 -12.56 -14.66
N ALA A 477 -31.74 -12.59 -14.04
CA ALA A 477 -33.01 -12.73 -14.77
C ALA A 477 -33.26 -11.56 -15.73
N GLN A 478 -32.94 -10.31 -15.34
CA GLN A 478 -33.03 -9.16 -16.24
C GLN A 478 -32.05 -9.26 -17.41
N MET A 479 -30.82 -9.70 -17.16
CA MET A 479 -29.81 -9.90 -18.19
C MET A 479 -30.22 -11.00 -19.18
N ASP A 480 -30.81 -12.08 -18.70
CA ASP A 480 -31.37 -13.12 -19.56
C ASP A 480 -32.57 -12.61 -20.37
N TYR A 481 -33.44 -11.79 -19.77
CA TYR A 481 -34.58 -11.19 -20.44
C TYR A 481 -34.21 -10.32 -21.64
N PHE A 482 -33.25 -9.41 -21.49
CA PHE A 482 -32.91 -8.47 -22.56
C PHE A 482 -31.80 -8.96 -23.49
N GLY A 483 -31.03 -9.99 -23.11
CA GLY A 483 -29.83 -10.37 -23.86
C GLY A 483 -29.56 -11.87 -23.99
N SER A 484 -30.47 -12.75 -23.54
CA SER A 484 -30.24 -14.21 -23.53
C SER A 484 -28.90 -14.56 -22.88
N HIS A 485 -28.60 -13.92 -21.73
CA HIS A 485 -27.31 -14.10 -21.06
C HIS A 485 -27.14 -15.49 -20.46
N ASN A 486 -28.23 -16.23 -20.32
CA ASN A 486 -28.32 -17.54 -19.72
C ASN A 486 -27.99 -17.55 -18.20
N TYR A 487 -28.53 -18.50 -17.48
CA TYR A 487 -28.37 -18.61 -16.03
C TYR A 487 -28.17 -20.05 -15.58
N ASN A 488 -27.65 -20.21 -14.35
CA ASN A 488 -27.59 -21.47 -13.62
C ASN A 488 -28.84 -21.67 -12.77
N LYS A 489 -29.23 -22.92 -12.53
CA LYS A 489 -30.39 -23.24 -11.67
C LYS A 489 -29.95 -23.75 -10.30
N PRO A 490 -30.63 -23.35 -9.23
CA PRO A 490 -30.31 -23.83 -7.88
C PRO A 490 -30.54 -25.36 -7.74
N GLY A 491 -29.67 -25.99 -6.96
CA GLY A 491 -29.75 -27.42 -6.63
C GLY A 491 -29.40 -28.38 -7.76
N ILE A 492 -28.87 -27.88 -8.90
CA ILE A 492 -28.38 -28.74 -10.00
C ILE A 492 -26.87 -29.00 -9.81
N PRO A 493 -26.46 -30.27 -9.68
CA PRO A 493 -25.05 -30.62 -9.55
C PRO A 493 -24.20 -30.07 -10.70
N GLY A 494 -23.12 -29.36 -10.36
CA GLY A 494 -22.24 -28.68 -11.33
C GLY A 494 -22.67 -27.27 -11.70
N GLU A 495 -23.88 -26.83 -11.35
CA GLU A 495 -24.34 -25.45 -11.45
C GLU A 495 -24.42 -24.78 -10.06
N ASP A 496 -24.84 -25.52 -9.03
CA ASP A 496 -25.02 -25.07 -7.66
C ASP A 496 -24.54 -26.12 -6.63
N PRO A 497 -23.39 -25.89 -5.93
CA PRO A 497 -22.38 -24.91 -6.28
C PRO A 497 -21.66 -25.29 -7.58
N GLY A 498 -21.24 -24.29 -8.35
CA GLY A 498 -20.58 -24.52 -9.63
C GLY A 498 -19.47 -23.49 -9.92
N PRO A 499 -18.65 -23.74 -10.96
CA PRO A 499 -17.63 -22.80 -11.38
C PRO A 499 -18.24 -21.54 -11.98
N VAL A 500 -17.47 -20.46 -11.96
CA VAL A 500 -17.91 -19.16 -12.56
C VAL A 500 -17.83 -19.28 -14.09
N HIS A 501 -18.96 -19.57 -14.71
CA HIS A 501 -19.14 -19.60 -16.17
C HIS A 501 -20.59 -19.31 -16.54
N LYS A 502 -20.81 -19.06 -17.83
CA LYS A 502 -22.16 -18.84 -18.38
C LYS A 502 -23.03 -20.08 -18.14
N GLY A 503 -24.22 -19.89 -17.58
CA GLY A 503 -25.18 -20.96 -17.35
C GLY A 503 -25.71 -21.59 -18.64
N PRO A 504 -26.25 -22.83 -18.59
CA PRO A 504 -26.82 -23.48 -19.77
C PRO A 504 -28.28 -23.15 -20.05
N HIS A 505 -28.96 -22.42 -19.13
CA HIS A 505 -30.40 -22.19 -19.23
C HIS A 505 -30.72 -20.79 -19.73
N HIS A 506 -31.72 -20.70 -20.59
CA HIS A 506 -32.40 -19.49 -21.05
C HIS A 506 -33.90 -19.69 -20.95
N TYR A 507 -34.63 -18.64 -20.68
CA TYR A 507 -36.09 -18.62 -20.73
C TYR A 507 -36.53 -17.61 -21.78
N GLU A 508 -37.45 -18.02 -22.69
CA GLU A 508 -38.04 -17.10 -23.64
C GLU A 508 -39.10 -16.23 -22.92
N TRP A 509 -38.65 -15.09 -22.42
CA TRP A 509 -39.49 -14.16 -21.65
C TRP A 509 -40.53 -13.46 -22.50
N LEU A 510 -40.19 -13.13 -23.73
CA LEU A 510 -41.10 -12.58 -24.72
C LEU A 510 -40.72 -13.21 -26.08
N PRO A 511 -41.75 -13.71 -26.83
CA PRO A 511 -41.52 -14.19 -28.18
C PRO A 511 -40.94 -13.07 -29.05
N ALA A 512 -39.95 -13.38 -29.89
CA ALA A 512 -39.32 -12.46 -30.84
C ALA A 512 -40.27 -12.05 -31.93
#